data_b8c3e8f6f6e5de660311f280295ff881
#
_entry.id   b8c3e8f6f6e5de660311f280295ff881
#
_cell.length_a   1.000
_cell.length_b   1.000
_cell.length_c   1.000
_cell.angle_alpha   90.00
_cell.angle_beta   90.00
_cell.angle_gamma   90.00
#
_symmetry.space_group_name_H-M   'P 1'
#
loop_
_entity.id
_entity.type
_entity.pdbx_description
1 polymer ?
#
loop_
_entity_poly.entity_id
_entity_poly.type
_entity_poly.pdbx_seq_one_letter_code
_entity_poly.pdbx_strand_id
1 'polypeptide(L)'
;MKTFRIGGVHPAENKLSAGKAIETLALPKQAVFPLSQHIGAPATAIVKKGDVVKVGTKIAEAGGFVSAAIFSSVSGKVNKVDAVIDASGYRKPAIFIDVDGDEWEESIDRSSTLVKECALTPEEIVAKVKNAGVVGMGGACFPTHVKLSPPPGCKAECVIINAVECEPYLTADHRLMLEKADEVLVGVSILMKAAKVTKGYIGIENNKPDAIKLMTEKAAQYPGIEVVPLQVKYPQGGEKQLIDAVIGRQVPAPPAIPINVGAVVQNVGTAFAVYEAVQKNKPLFERIVTVTGKSVKNPPTSSPVWVPR
;
A
#
# COMPACT_ATOMS: atom_id res chain seq x y z
N MET A 1 8.27 -23.70 -10.70
CA MET A 1 7.62 -22.45 -10.26
C MET A 1 7.04 -22.68 -8.87
N LYS A 2 7.24 -21.73 -7.93
CA LYS A 2 6.79 -21.90 -6.55
C LYS A 2 5.28 -21.66 -6.41
N THR A 3 4.65 -22.33 -5.44
CA THR A 3 3.24 -22.14 -5.06
C THR A 3 3.03 -22.71 -3.65
N PHE A 4 1.95 -22.30 -2.98
CA PHE A 4 1.56 -22.93 -1.71
C PHE A 4 1.04 -24.36 -1.95
N ARG A 5 1.23 -25.22 -0.94
CA ARG A 5 1.12 -26.67 -1.12
C ARG A 5 -0.30 -27.22 -1.14
N ILE A 6 -1.21 -26.68 -0.34
CA ILE A 6 -2.53 -27.28 -0.10
C ILE A 6 -3.66 -26.36 -0.53
N GLY A 7 -4.61 -26.89 -1.31
CA GLY A 7 -5.81 -26.18 -1.73
C GLY A 7 -5.58 -25.18 -2.85
N GLY A 8 -6.52 -24.25 -2.99
CA GLY A 8 -6.56 -23.21 -4.01
C GLY A 8 -7.41 -23.57 -5.22
N VAL A 9 -7.78 -22.54 -5.96
CA VAL A 9 -8.63 -22.62 -7.16
C VAL A 9 -8.02 -21.80 -8.31
N HIS A 10 -8.52 -21.98 -9.52
CA HIS A 10 -8.07 -21.25 -10.71
C HIS A 10 -9.25 -20.49 -11.33
N PRO A 11 -9.65 -19.33 -10.78
CA PRO A 11 -10.71 -18.50 -11.35
C PRO A 11 -10.24 -17.89 -12.69
N ALA A 12 -11.21 -17.50 -13.53
CA ALA A 12 -10.91 -16.70 -14.71
C ALA A 12 -10.34 -15.34 -14.30
N GLU A 13 -9.16 -15.00 -14.80
CA GLU A 13 -8.39 -13.84 -14.32
C GLU A 13 -9.04 -12.49 -14.66
N ASN A 14 -9.63 -12.38 -15.86
CA ASN A 14 -10.32 -11.17 -16.34
C ASN A 14 -9.52 -9.86 -16.13
N LYS A 15 -8.21 -9.87 -16.36
CA LYS A 15 -7.31 -8.71 -16.19
C LYS A 15 -7.50 -7.67 -17.31
N LEU A 16 -8.74 -7.15 -17.46
CA LEU A 16 -9.16 -6.31 -18.59
C LEU A 16 -8.37 -5.00 -18.71
N SER A 17 -7.81 -4.51 -17.62
CA SER A 17 -7.02 -3.26 -17.53
C SER A 17 -5.50 -3.45 -17.54
N ALA A 18 -4.99 -4.66 -17.73
CA ALA A 18 -3.55 -4.96 -17.60
C ALA A 18 -2.63 -4.09 -18.49
N GLY A 19 -3.08 -3.77 -19.71
CA GLY A 19 -2.31 -2.95 -20.66
C GLY A 19 -2.47 -1.43 -20.50
N LYS A 20 -3.16 -0.96 -19.45
CA LYS A 20 -3.51 0.46 -19.30
C LYS A 20 -2.59 1.17 -18.33
N ALA A 21 -2.16 2.40 -18.66
CA ALA A 21 -1.36 3.23 -17.79
C ALA A 21 -2.18 3.72 -16.58
N ILE A 22 -1.46 4.11 -15.52
CA ILE A 22 -2.06 4.80 -14.38
C ILE A 22 -2.50 6.19 -14.81
N GLU A 23 -3.74 6.56 -14.49
CA GLU A 23 -4.27 7.89 -14.76
C GLU A 23 -4.65 8.59 -13.45
N THR A 24 -4.46 9.91 -13.40
CA THR A 24 -4.87 10.71 -12.24
C THR A 24 -6.32 11.17 -12.41
N LEU A 25 -7.13 11.00 -11.38
CA LEU A 25 -8.50 11.51 -11.34
C LEU A 25 -8.53 13.03 -11.30
N ALA A 26 -9.53 13.60 -11.96
CA ALA A 26 -9.85 15.02 -11.79
C ALA A 26 -10.27 15.30 -10.34
N LEU A 27 -9.89 16.47 -9.84
CA LEU A 27 -10.27 16.89 -8.49
C LEU A 27 -11.80 17.02 -8.38
N PRO A 28 -12.43 16.48 -7.33
CA PRO A 28 -13.85 16.63 -7.08
C PRO A 28 -14.15 18.04 -6.54
N LYS A 29 -15.41 18.46 -6.56
CA LYS A 29 -15.84 19.70 -5.88
C LYS A 29 -15.80 19.60 -4.36
N GLN A 30 -15.99 18.40 -3.83
CA GLN A 30 -15.93 18.08 -2.40
C GLN A 30 -15.29 16.71 -2.20
N ALA A 31 -14.38 16.61 -1.23
CA ALA A 31 -13.79 15.37 -0.79
C ALA A 31 -14.33 14.99 0.60
N VAL A 32 -14.52 13.67 0.81
CA VAL A 32 -15.03 13.11 2.07
C VAL A 32 -14.03 12.12 2.62
N PHE A 33 -13.57 12.34 3.84
CA PHE A 33 -12.56 11.53 4.52
C PHE A 33 -13.18 10.80 5.71
N PRO A 34 -13.61 9.53 5.56
CA PRO A 34 -14.01 8.72 6.70
C PRO A 34 -12.88 8.59 7.73
N LEU A 35 -13.21 8.66 9.02
CA LEU A 35 -12.20 8.49 10.08
C LEU A 35 -11.87 7.02 10.35
N SER A 36 -12.59 6.07 9.76
CA SER A 36 -12.37 4.63 9.83
C SER A 36 -11.89 4.11 8.46
N GLN A 37 -10.63 4.39 8.10
CA GLN A 37 -10.02 3.97 6.83
C GLN A 37 -9.08 2.75 6.98
N HIS A 38 -8.90 2.26 8.20
CA HIS A 38 -7.98 1.17 8.51
C HIS A 38 -8.53 0.28 9.62
N ILE A 39 -7.96 -0.89 9.78
CA ILE A 39 -8.30 -1.78 10.89
C ILE A 39 -7.74 -1.24 12.21
N GLY A 40 -8.44 -1.47 13.32
CA GLY A 40 -8.08 -0.98 14.64
C GLY A 40 -8.94 0.21 15.09
N ALA A 41 -8.41 1.05 15.96
CA ALA A 41 -9.13 2.21 16.47
C ALA A 41 -9.28 3.28 15.38
N PRO A 42 -10.49 3.83 15.14
CA PRO A 42 -10.67 4.93 14.20
C PRO A 42 -9.77 6.12 14.54
N ALA A 43 -9.40 6.91 13.53
CA ALA A 43 -8.70 8.16 13.73
C ALA A 43 -9.63 9.22 14.36
N THR A 44 -9.05 10.21 15.01
CA THR A 44 -9.76 11.32 15.63
C THR A 44 -9.50 12.60 14.85
N ALA A 45 -10.55 13.28 14.38
CA ALA A 45 -10.41 14.54 13.66
C ALA A 45 -9.72 15.60 14.53
N ILE A 46 -8.74 16.31 13.95
CA ILE A 46 -8.04 17.43 14.57
C ILE A 46 -8.36 18.77 13.92
N VAL A 47 -9.20 18.75 12.89
CA VAL A 47 -9.68 19.93 12.17
C VAL A 47 -11.17 20.16 12.44
N LYS A 48 -11.61 21.39 12.26
CA LYS A 48 -13.01 21.85 12.46
C LYS A 48 -13.48 22.65 11.25
N LYS A 49 -14.80 22.86 11.17
CA LYS A 49 -15.42 23.70 10.13
C LYS A 49 -14.71 25.07 10.03
N GLY A 50 -14.33 25.41 8.82
CA GLY A 50 -13.68 26.67 8.48
C GLY A 50 -12.15 26.60 8.39
N ASP A 51 -11.52 25.55 8.88
CA ASP A 51 -10.07 25.38 8.76
C ASP A 51 -9.67 25.21 7.29
N VAL A 52 -8.56 25.84 6.89
CA VAL A 52 -7.98 25.71 5.55
C VAL A 52 -6.92 24.61 5.60
N VAL A 53 -6.93 23.75 4.60
CA VAL A 53 -6.00 22.64 4.47
C VAL A 53 -5.37 22.60 3.09
N LYS A 54 -4.16 22.04 3.01
CA LYS A 54 -3.43 21.77 1.78
C LYS A 54 -3.38 20.26 1.53
N VAL A 55 -3.00 19.85 0.34
CA VAL A 55 -2.67 18.46 0.05
C VAL A 55 -1.50 18.03 0.93
N GLY A 56 -1.70 16.98 1.72
CA GLY A 56 -0.72 16.51 2.71
C GLY A 56 -0.89 17.07 4.12
N THR A 57 -1.82 18.01 4.35
CA THR A 57 -2.14 18.46 5.72
C THR A 57 -2.73 17.31 6.53
N LYS A 58 -2.22 17.06 7.74
CA LYS A 58 -2.81 16.08 8.65
C LYS A 58 -4.15 16.59 9.16
N ILE A 59 -5.21 15.81 8.95
CA ILE A 59 -6.59 16.17 9.32
C ILE A 59 -7.16 15.29 10.43
N ALA A 60 -6.53 14.14 10.70
CA ALA A 60 -6.89 13.30 11.85
C ALA A 60 -5.68 12.59 12.43
N GLU A 61 -5.68 12.43 13.73
CA GLU A 61 -4.66 11.71 14.51
C GLU A 61 -5.04 10.25 14.71
N ALA A 62 -4.05 9.38 14.87
CA ALA A 62 -4.26 7.98 15.20
C ALA A 62 -4.96 7.84 16.57
N GLY A 63 -6.03 7.03 16.64
CA GLY A 63 -6.83 6.81 17.84
C GLY A 63 -6.24 5.78 18.83
N GLY A 64 -5.09 5.16 18.51
CA GLY A 64 -4.47 4.14 19.36
C GLY A 64 -3.21 3.55 18.75
N PHE A 65 -2.68 2.47 19.36
CA PHE A 65 -1.48 1.79 18.84
C PHE A 65 -1.72 1.16 17.45
N VAL A 66 -2.83 0.43 17.31
CA VAL A 66 -3.27 -0.08 16.00
C VAL A 66 -4.23 0.96 15.41
N SER A 67 -3.68 1.98 14.80
CA SER A 67 -4.38 3.09 14.16
C SER A 67 -3.39 3.85 13.26
N ALA A 68 -3.89 4.73 12.40
CA ALA A 68 -3.08 5.57 11.53
C ALA A 68 -3.66 6.98 11.44
N ALA A 69 -2.81 7.97 11.28
CA ALA A 69 -3.21 9.35 10.97
C ALA A 69 -3.79 9.42 9.55
N ILE A 70 -4.67 10.40 9.31
CA ILE A 70 -5.28 10.66 8.00
C ILE A 70 -4.84 12.04 7.54
N PHE A 71 -4.54 12.13 6.24
CA PHE A 71 -4.06 13.33 5.59
C PHE A 71 -5.02 13.75 4.48
N SER A 72 -5.11 15.05 4.25
CA SER A 72 -5.92 15.57 3.14
C SER A 72 -5.25 15.25 1.81
N SER A 73 -6.01 14.70 0.87
CA SER A 73 -5.60 14.52 -0.51
C SER A 73 -5.95 15.71 -1.42
N VAL A 74 -6.55 16.75 -0.85
CA VAL A 74 -6.99 17.96 -1.56
C VAL A 74 -6.61 19.21 -0.77
N SER A 75 -6.51 20.35 -1.45
CA SER A 75 -6.52 21.66 -0.82
C SER A 75 -7.94 22.21 -0.77
N GLY A 76 -8.22 23.06 0.21
CA GLY A 76 -9.53 23.70 0.34
C GLY A 76 -9.91 24.01 1.78
N LYS A 77 -11.21 24.06 2.04
CA LYS A 77 -11.75 24.44 3.33
C LYS A 77 -12.62 23.35 3.94
N VAL A 78 -12.40 23.05 5.21
CA VAL A 78 -13.24 22.10 5.95
C VAL A 78 -14.66 22.64 6.05
N ASN A 79 -15.60 21.97 5.41
CA ASN A 79 -17.02 22.32 5.39
C ASN A 79 -17.67 21.90 6.72
N LYS A 80 -17.45 20.64 7.11
CA LYS A 80 -17.98 20.06 8.36
C LYS A 80 -17.25 18.79 8.75
N VAL A 81 -17.39 18.41 10.02
CA VAL A 81 -17.11 17.05 10.52
C VAL A 81 -18.48 16.47 10.91
N ASP A 82 -18.90 15.40 10.24
CA ASP A 82 -20.24 14.82 10.35
C ASP A 82 -20.19 13.32 10.01
N ALA A 83 -21.30 12.62 10.05
CA ALA A 83 -21.38 11.23 9.68
C ALA A 83 -21.71 11.03 8.20
N VAL A 84 -21.07 10.03 7.58
CA VAL A 84 -21.36 9.55 6.22
C VAL A 84 -21.71 8.05 6.28
N ILE A 85 -22.55 7.58 5.38
CA ILE A 85 -22.74 6.15 5.18
C ILE A 85 -21.55 5.62 4.38
N ASP A 86 -20.75 4.75 5.00
CA ASP A 86 -19.60 4.13 4.36
C ASP A 86 -19.99 2.86 3.58
N ALA A 87 -19.00 2.18 3.00
CA ALA A 87 -19.21 0.94 2.24
C ALA A 87 -19.77 -0.22 3.09
N SER A 88 -19.74 -0.13 4.41
CA SER A 88 -20.34 -1.11 5.31
C SER A 88 -21.85 -0.90 5.50
N GLY A 89 -22.41 0.20 4.98
CA GLY A 89 -23.81 0.59 5.15
C GLY A 89 -24.12 1.29 6.48
N TYR A 90 -23.11 1.53 7.32
CA TYR A 90 -23.27 2.21 8.59
C TYR A 90 -22.82 3.66 8.53
N ARG A 91 -23.43 4.50 9.38
CA ARG A 91 -23.00 5.90 9.55
C ARG A 91 -21.69 5.92 10.35
N LYS A 92 -20.65 6.52 9.76
CA LYS A 92 -19.33 6.68 10.34
C LYS A 92 -18.90 8.15 10.32
N PRO A 93 -18.18 8.63 11.33
CA PRO A 93 -17.62 9.98 11.33
C PRO A 93 -16.72 10.22 10.12
N ALA A 94 -16.83 11.39 9.50
CA ALA A 94 -16.03 11.81 8.35
C ALA A 94 -15.79 13.32 8.36
N ILE A 95 -14.71 13.74 7.71
CA ILE A 95 -14.38 15.14 7.44
C ILE A 95 -14.78 15.44 6.01
N PHE A 96 -15.49 16.54 5.79
CA PHE A 96 -15.91 17.03 4.47
C PHE A 96 -15.11 18.27 4.13
N ILE A 97 -14.45 18.30 2.97
CA ILE A 97 -13.63 19.40 2.50
C ILE A 97 -14.17 19.88 1.16
N ASP A 98 -14.55 21.15 1.08
CA ASP A 98 -14.84 21.80 -0.19
C ASP A 98 -13.51 22.13 -0.86
N VAL A 99 -13.32 21.59 -2.06
CA VAL A 99 -12.02 21.63 -2.75
C VAL A 99 -11.84 23.00 -3.42
N ASP A 100 -10.68 23.60 -3.17
CA ASP A 100 -10.27 24.86 -3.77
C ASP A 100 -8.75 24.82 -4.07
N GLY A 101 -8.41 25.00 -5.34
CA GLY A 101 -7.03 24.95 -5.81
C GLY A 101 -6.39 23.55 -5.79
N ASP A 102 -5.06 23.51 -5.85
CA ASP A 102 -4.19 22.31 -5.72
C ASP A 102 -2.89 22.68 -4.98
N GLU A 103 -3.04 23.29 -3.79
CA GLU A 103 -1.92 23.69 -2.97
C GLU A 103 -1.41 22.52 -2.13
N TRP A 104 -0.10 22.31 -2.12
CA TRP A 104 0.57 21.24 -1.40
C TRP A 104 1.34 21.78 -0.19
N GLU A 105 1.48 20.92 0.82
CA GLU A 105 2.43 21.20 1.90
C GLU A 105 3.85 21.31 1.33
N GLU A 106 4.57 22.37 1.68
CA GLU A 106 5.90 22.69 1.15
C GLU A 106 6.96 21.63 1.49
N SER A 107 6.73 20.88 2.56
CA SER A 107 7.59 19.81 3.03
C SER A 107 7.60 18.57 2.12
N ILE A 108 6.63 18.44 1.20
CA ILE A 108 6.52 17.30 0.31
C ILE A 108 7.38 17.50 -0.94
N ASP A 109 8.33 16.59 -1.15
CA ASP A 109 9.12 16.59 -2.38
C ASP A 109 8.33 15.99 -3.55
N ARG A 110 7.88 16.86 -4.46
CA ARG A 110 7.13 16.50 -5.67
C ARG A 110 8.02 16.22 -6.88
N SER A 111 9.33 16.31 -6.73
CA SER A 111 10.26 16.08 -7.85
C SER A 111 10.20 14.61 -8.31
N SER A 112 10.48 14.38 -9.59
CA SER A 112 10.62 13.03 -10.15
C SER A 112 11.98 12.38 -9.84
N THR A 113 12.87 13.06 -9.12
CA THR A 113 14.20 12.55 -8.77
C THR A 113 14.10 11.35 -7.87
N LEU A 114 14.68 10.22 -8.27
CA LEU A 114 14.75 9.02 -7.45
C LEU A 114 15.80 9.21 -6.34
N VAL A 115 15.39 9.09 -5.08
CA VAL A 115 16.28 9.13 -3.91
C VAL A 115 16.52 7.71 -3.43
N LYS A 116 17.67 7.12 -3.78
CA LYS A 116 17.98 5.70 -3.47
C LYS A 116 18.44 5.50 -2.04
N GLU A 117 19.31 6.37 -1.54
CA GLU A 117 19.94 6.20 -0.23
C GLU A 117 19.03 6.65 0.91
N CYS A 118 18.88 5.80 1.90
CA CYS A 118 18.15 6.12 3.13
C CYS A 118 19.14 6.20 4.31
N ALA A 119 19.41 7.43 4.79
CA ALA A 119 20.31 7.66 5.91
C ALA A 119 19.67 7.36 7.30
N LEU A 120 18.34 7.26 7.36
CA LEU A 120 17.61 7.07 8.63
C LEU A 120 17.93 5.72 9.29
N THR A 121 17.94 5.70 10.61
CA THR A 121 18.00 4.47 11.41
C THR A 121 16.69 3.66 11.28
N PRO A 122 16.69 2.37 11.63
CA PRO A 122 15.46 1.56 11.63
C PRO A 122 14.33 2.18 12.45
N GLU A 123 14.64 2.72 13.61
CA GLU A 123 13.69 3.35 14.54
C GLU A 123 13.09 4.64 13.94
N GLU A 124 13.92 5.46 13.31
CA GLU A 124 13.48 6.67 12.60
C GLU A 124 12.60 6.34 11.39
N ILE A 125 12.90 5.26 10.64
CA ILE A 125 12.05 4.78 9.54
C ILE A 125 10.67 4.40 10.08
N VAL A 126 10.60 3.59 11.14
CA VAL A 126 9.32 3.17 11.75
C VAL A 126 8.52 4.39 12.23
N ALA A 127 9.18 5.36 12.87
CA ALA A 127 8.54 6.60 13.31
C ALA A 127 8.01 7.42 12.11
N LYS A 128 8.78 7.52 11.03
CA LYS A 128 8.39 8.27 9.83
C LYS A 128 7.20 7.60 9.11
N VAL A 129 7.21 6.27 8.97
CA VAL A 129 6.11 5.46 8.42
C VAL A 129 4.84 5.65 9.25
N LYS A 130 4.95 5.62 10.59
CA LYS A 130 3.83 5.90 11.51
C LYS A 130 3.28 7.30 11.32
N ASN A 131 4.17 8.30 11.33
CA ASN A 131 3.79 9.71 11.24
C ASN A 131 3.20 10.08 9.87
N ALA A 132 3.55 9.35 8.82
CA ALA A 132 2.98 9.49 7.48
C ALA A 132 1.68 8.70 7.27
N GLY A 133 1.15 8.04 8.29
CA GLY A 133 -0.11 7.31 8.22
C GLY A 133 -0.10 6.10 7.29
N VAL A 134 1.07 5.48 7.02
CA VAL A 134 1.16 4.37 6.07
C VAL A 134 0.47 3.12 6.60
N VAL A 135 -0.50 2.64 5.84
CA VAL A 135 -1.23 1.40 6.10
C VAL A 135 -1.04 0.39 4.97
N GLY A 136 -1.32 -0.87 5.24
CA GLY A 136 -1.24 -1.94 4.24
C GLY A 136 -2.25 -1.75 3.11
N MET A 137 -1.79 -1.79 1.86
CA MET A 137 -2.63 -1.58 0.68
C MET A 137 -3.08 -2.88 0.00
N GLY A 138 -2.78 -4.04 0.58
CA GLY A 138 -3.17 -5.35 0.06
C GLY A 138 -4.50 -5.90 0.59
N GLY A 139 -5.31 -5.09 1.31
CA GLY A 139 -6.61 -5.56 1.82
C GLY A 139 -7.04 -4.89 3.12
N ALA A 140 -6.63 -5.42 4.27
CA ALA A 140 -7.14 -5.02 5.59
C ALA A 140 -6.73 -3.62 6.07
N CYS A 141 -5.90 -2.89 5.35
CA CYS A 141 -5.37 -1.57 5.74
C CYS A 141 -4.75 -1.59 7.15
N PHE A 142 -4.01 -2.64 7.49
CA PHE A 142 -3.32 -2.76 8.78
C PHE A 142 -2.16 -1.77 8.86
N PRO A 143 -2.00 -1.00 9.96
CA PRO A 143 -0.94 0.00 10.10
C PRO A 143 0.45 -0.60 9.94
N THR A 144 1.22 -0.09 8.97
CA THR A 144 2.52 -0.66 8.57
C THR A 144 3.56 -0.61 9.69
N HIS A 145 3.58 0.47 10.48
CA HIS A 145 4.50 0.62 11.61
C HIS A 145 4.34 -0.48 12.68
N VAL A 146 3.13 -1.02 12.85
CA VAL A 146 2.87 -2.13 13.79
C VAL A 146 3.55 -3.41 13.31
N LYS A 147 3.47 -3.73 12.01
CA LYS A 147 4.19 -4.87 11.42
C LYS A 147 5.73 -4.73 11.51
N LEU A 148 6.23 -3.50 11.53
CA LEU A 148 7.66 -3.19 11.68
C LEU A 148 8.11 -3.11 13.14
N SER A 149 7.20 -3.28 14.10
CA SER A 149 7.46 -3.26 15.54
C SER A 149 7.12 -4.63 16.14
N PRO A 150 7.95 -5.65 15.91
CA PRO A 150 7.66 -7.02 16.34
C PRO A 150 7.50 -7.11 17.86
N PRO A 151 6.62 -8.00 18.36
CA PRO A 151 6.48 -8.26 19.77
C PRO A 151 7.79 -8.73 20.42
N PRO A 152 7.99 -8.53 21.74
CA PRO A 152 9.17 -9.03 22.43
C PRO A 152 9.40 -10.53 22.19
N GLY A 153 10.66 -10.90 21.92
CA GLY A 153 11.04 -12.28 21.61
C GLY A 153 10.83 -12.71 20.16
N CYS A 154 10.15 -11.93 19.33
CA CYS A 154 10.03 -12.18 17.90
C CYS A 154 11.09 -11.41 17.11
N LYS A 155 11.66 -12.07 16.08
CA LYS A 155 12.68 -11.45 15.20
C LYS A 155 12.33 -11.74 13.74
N ALA A 156 12.39 -10.71 12.91
CA ALA A 156 12.30 -10.88 11.46
C ALA A 156 13.58 -11.53 10.92
N GLU A 157 13.43 -12.38 9.90
CA GLU A 157 14.52 -12.97 9.12
C GLU A 157 14.48 -12.50 7.66
N CYS A 158 13.28 -12.14 7.18
CA CYS A 158 13.08 -11.61 5.84
C CYS A 158 11.85 -10.70 5.75
N VAL A 159 11.86 -9.84 4.72
CA VAL A 159 10.68 -9.13 4.24
C VAL A 159 10.15 -9.85 3.00
N ILE A 160 8.84 -10.06 2.92
CA ILE A 160 8.18 -10.61 1.73
C ILE A 160 7.23 -9.56 1.18
N ILE A 161 7.46 -9.15 -0.05
CA ILE A 161 6.58 -8.25 -0.77
C ILE A 161 5.55 -9.04 -1.56
N ASN A 162 4.30 -8.84 -1.21
CA ASN A 162 3.16 -9.38 -1.91
C ASN A 162 2.85 -8.51 -3.14
N ALA A 163 3.29 -8.96 -4.29
CA ALA A 163 3.00 -8.40 -5.60
C ALA A 163 2.24 -9.40 -6.47
N VAL A 164 1.53 -10.31 -5.82
CA VAL A 164 0.82 -11.44 -6.44
C VAL A 164 -0.40 -10.98 -7.21
N GLU A 165 -1.27 -10.18 -6.59
CA GLU A 165 -2.51 -9.65 -7.16
C GLU A 165 -3.38 -10.78 -7.77
N CYS A 166 -3.71 -11.80 -6.94
CA CYS A 166 -4.40 -13.01 -7.38
C CYS A 166 -5.92 -12.82 -7.58
N GLU A 167 -6.52 -11.76 -7.10
CA GLU A 167 -7.94 -11.49 -7.30
C GLU A 167 -8.23 -11.23 -8.78
N PRO A 168 -9.31 -11.81 -9.34
CA PRO A 168 -9.77 -11.46 -10.67
C PRO A 168 -9.98 -9.96 -10.85
N TYR A 169 -9.78 -9.49 -12.06
CA TYR A 169 -9.91 -8.09 -12.50
C TYR A 169 -8.85 -7.11 -12.00
N LEU A 170 -8.23 -7.27 -10.83
CA LEU A 170 -7.27 -6.30 -10.28
C LEU A 170 -5.99 -6.22 -11.11
N THR A 171 -5.49 -4.99 -11.32
CA THR A 171 -4.26 -4.70 -12.10
C THR A 171 -3.47 -3.53 -11.51
N ALA A 172 -3.84 -3.03 -10.34
CA ALA A 172 -3.20 -1.88 -9.70
C ALA A 172 -1.73 -2.14 -9.35
N ASP A 173 -1.46 -3.29 -8.73
CA ASP A 173 -0.10 -3.68 -8.32
C ASP A 173 0.77 -4.01 -9.54
N HIS A 174 0.19 -4.65 -10.57
CA HIS A 174 0.87 -4.91 -11.83
C HIS A 174 1.33 -3.60 -12.49
N ARG A 175 0.43 -2.63 -12.63
CA ARG A 175 0.75 -1.32 -13.22
C ARG A 175 1.77 -0.56 -12.40
N LEU A 176 1.64 -0.56 -11.08
CA LEU A 176 2.60 0.05 -10.19
C LEU A 176 4.02 -0.48 -10.40
N MET A 177 4.18 -1.81 -10.48
CA MET A 177 5.49 -2.43 -10.75
C MET A 177 6.10 -2.00 -12.09
N LEU A 178 5.26 -1.84 -13.13
CA LEU A 178 5.75 -1.42 -14.45
C LEU A 178 6.12 0.07 -14.50
N GLU A 179 5.40 0.93 -13.80
CA GLU A 179 5.57 2.38 -13.89
C GLU A 179 6.47 2.97 -12.80
N LYS A 180 6.63 2.25 -11.66
CA LYS A 180 7.33 2.72 -10.45
C LYS A 180 8.29 1.68 -9.87
N ALA A 181 8.91 0.88 -10.73
CA ALA A 181 9.77 -0.24 -10.32
C ALA A 181 10.92 0.19 -9.39
N ASP A 182 11.62 1.29 -9.70
CA ASP A 182 12.76 1.75 -8.90
C ASP A 182 12.31 2.26 -7.53
N GLU A 183 11.23 3.04 -7.48
CA GLU A 183 10.67 3.55 -6.24
C GLU A 183 10.18 2.40 -5.33
N VAL A 184 9.56 1.37 -5.92
CA VAL A 184 9.17 0.15 -5.20
C VAL A 184 10.38 -0.55 -4.61
N LEU A 185 11.47 -0.75 -5.38
CA LEU A 185 12.67 -1.43 -4.92
C LEU A 185 13.39 -0.67 -3.81
N VAL A 186 13.44 0.66 -3.89
CA VAL A 186 13.93 1.50 -2.78
C VAL A 186 13.04 1.32 -1.55
N GLY A 187 11.72 1.32 -1.72
CA GLY A 187 10.77 1.06 -0.63
C GLY A 187 10.98 -0.31 0.04
N VAL A 188 11.27 -1.35 -0.76
CA VAL A 188 11.63 -2.68 -0.24
C VAL A 188 12.92 -2.62 0.57
N SER A 189 13.96 -1.94 0.08
CA SER A 189 15.22 -1.75 0.80
C SER A 189 15.03 -1.01 2.14
N ILE A 190 14.16 0.00 2.16
CA ILE A 190 13.80 0.74 3.38
C ILE A 190 13.06 -0.17 4.37
N LEU A 191 12.12 -1.00 3.90
CA LEU A 191 11.42 -1.98 4.72
C LEU A 191 12.36 -3.03 5.30
N MET A 192 13.33 -3.53 4.51
CA MET A 192 14.37 -4.44 4.98
C MET A 192 15.22 -3.79 6.08
N LYS A 193 15.63 -2.53 5.89
CA LYS A 193 16.38 -1.77 6.90
C LYS A 193 15.58 -1.59 8.18
N ALA A 194 14.31 -1.20 8.08
CA ALA A 194 13.41 -1.05 9.22
C ALA A 194 13.22 -2.36 10.00
N ALA A 195 13.06 -3.49 9.28
CA ALA A 195 12.93 -4.82 9.87
C ALA A 195 14.27 -5.43 10.33
N LYS A 196 15.40 -4.75 10.09
CA LYS A 196 16.78 -5.21 10.42
C LYS A 196 17.13 -6.55 9.77
N VAL A 197 16.74 -6.74 8.51
CA VAL A 197 16.99 -7.96 7.73
C VAL A 197 17.79 -7.67 6.46
N THR A 198 18.46 -8.70 5.94
CA THR A 198 19.25 -8.62 4.72
C THR A 198 18.61 -9.34 3.53
N LYS A 199 17.43 -9.94 3.72
CA LYS A 199 16.72 -10.68 2.68
C LYS A 199 15.34 -10.09 2.43
N GLY A 200 15.05 -9.78 1.17
CA GLY A 200 13.76 -9.34 0.69
C GLY A 200 13.31 -10.20 -0.49
N TYR A 201 12.07 -10.66 -0.48
CA TYR A 201 11.47 -11.44 -1.57
C TYR A 201 10.29 -10.68 -2.16
N ILE A 202 10.18 -10.65 -3.49
CA ILE A 202 9.03 -10.06 -4.19
C ILE A 202 8.31 -11.19 -4.92
N GLY A 203 7.15 -11.62 -4.40
CA GLY A 203 6.33 -12.67 -5.01
C GLY A 203 5.44 -12.09 -6.10
N ILE A 204 5.59 -12.57 -7.34
CA ILE A 204 4.82 -12.12 -8.51
C ILE A 204 4.25 -13.35 -9.23
N GLU A 205 2.95 -13.36 -9.54
CA GLU A 205 2.35 -14.42 -10.36
C GLU A 205 2.81 -14.38 -11.82
N ASN A 206 2.96 -15.57 -12.42
CA ASN A 206 3.49 -15.73 -13.77
C ASN A 206 2.55 -15.28 -14.91
N ASN A 207 1.36 -14.81 -14.59
CA ASN A 207 0.51 -14.06 -15.52
C ASN A 207 0.97 -12.59 -15.73
N LYS A 208 2.08 -12.18 -15.10
CA LYS A 208 2.71 -10.85 -15.21
C LYS A 208 4.17 -10.98 -15.67
N PRO A 209 4.44 -11.60 -16.85
CA PRO A 209 5.82 -11.88 -17.30
C PRO A 209 6.64 -10.61 -17.53
N ASP A 210 6.00 -9.53 -17.95
CA ASP A 210 6.60 -8.20 -18.13
C ASP A 210 7.09 -7.62 -16.78
N ALA A 211 6.25 -7.68 -15.74
CA ALA A 211 6.62 -7.23 -14.40
C ALA A 211 7.73 -8.12 -13.79
N ILE A 212 7.65 -9.45 -13.95
CA ILE A 212 8.70 -10.36 -13.48
C ILE A 212 10.04 -10.00 -14.13
N LYS A 213 10.06 -9.81 -15.44
CA LYS A 213 11.27 -9.45 -16.18
C LYS A 213 11.84 -8.12 -15.67
N LEU A 214 11.04 -7.05 -15.68
CA LEU A 214 11.46 -5.71 -15.28
C LEU A 214 11.96 -5.68 -13.83
N MET A 215 11.19 -6.24 -12.91
CA MET A 215 11.55 -6.24 -11.49
C MET A 215 12.81 -7.07 -11.23
N THR A 216 13.01 -8.20 -11.93
CA THR A 216 14.23 -9.02 -11.80
C THR A 216 15.46 -8.27 -12.31
N GLU A 217 15.38 -7.64 -13.48
CA GLU A 217 16.47 -6.84 -14.05
C GLU A 217 16.87 -5.68 -13.12
N LYS A 218 15.88 -4.97 -12.58
CA LYS A 218 16.14 -3.84 -11.68
C LYS A 218 16.61 -4.27 -10.29
N ALA A 219 16.04 -5.35 -9.74
CA ALA A 219 16.41 -5.88 -8.42
C ALA A 219 17.89 -6.28 -8.33
N ALA A 220 18.54 -6.59 -9.44
CA ALA A 220 19.99 -6.88 -9.49
C ALA A 220 20.86 -5.73 -8.95
N GLN A 221 20.34 -4.49 -8.90
CA GLN A 221 21.02 -3.31 -8.35
C GLN A 221 20.77 -3.13 -6.84
N TYR A 222 19.91 -3.97 -6.23
CA TYR A 222 19.49 -3.85 -4.83
C TYR A 222 19.89 -5.11 -4.05
N PRO A 223 20.98 -5.08 -3.26
CA PRO A 223 21.49 -6.25 -2.56
C PRO A 223 20.44 -6.92 -1.66
N GLY A 224 20.33 -8.23 -1.76
CA GLY A 224 19.45 -9.04 -0.91
C GLY A 224 17.99 -9.11 -1.37
N ILE A 225 17.61 -8.45 -2.47
CA ILE A 225 16.26 -8.52 -3.04
C ILE A 225 16.21 -9.57 -4.14
N GLU A 226 15.25 -10.51 -4.02
CA GLU A 226 15.00 -11.59 -4.98
C GLU A 226 13.56 -11.55 -5.46
N VAL A 227 13.35 -11.57 -6.78
CA VAL A 227 12.02 -11.75 -7.39
C VAL A 227 11.72 -13.24 -7.47
N VAL A 228 10.56 -13.63 -6.94
CA VAL A 228 10.10 -15.02 -6.89
C VAL A 228 8.88 -15.20 -7.78
N PRO A 229 9.04 -15.79 -8.99
CA PRO A 229 7.91 -16.14 -9.85
C PRO A 229 7.04 -17.21 -9.21
N LEU A 230 5.73 -16.94 -9.11
CA LEU A 230 4.74 -17.80 -8.49
C LEU A 230 3.73 -18.31 -9.52
N GLN A 231 3.20 -19.51 -9.29
CA GLN A 231 2.13 -20.06 -10.11
C GLN A 231 0.82 -19.27 -9.88
N VAL A 232 0.08 -18.98 -10.95
CA VAL A 232 -1.28 -18.42 -10.86
C VAL A 232 -2.19 -19.43 -10.16
N LYS A 233 -2.67 -19.04 -8.98
CA LYS A 233 -3.50 -19.86 -8.12
C LYS A 233 -4.15 -19.01 -7.04
N TYR A 234 -5.45 -19.13 -6.83
CA TYR A 234 -6.13 -18.36 -5.79
C TYR A 234 -6.30 -19.17 -4.49
N PRO A 235 -5.99 -18.63 -3.31
CA PRO A 235 -5.46 -17.29 -3.02
C PRO A 235 -3.92 -17.26 -2.83
N GLN A 236 -3.15 -17.27 -3.91
CA GLN A 236 -1.66 -17.23 -3.86
C GLN A 236 -1.14 -15.99 -3.10
N GLY A 237 -1.88 -14.86 -3.14
CA GLY A 237 -1.58 -13.63 -2.41
C GLY A 237 -2.06 -13.63 -0.95
N GLY A 238 -2.74 -14.64 -0.48
CA GLY A 238 -3.03 -14.79 0.94
C GLY A 238 -1.73 -14.82 1.76
N GLU A 239 -1.65 -14.03 2.84
CA GLU A 239 -0.39 -13.82 3.57
C GLU A 239 0.30 -15.12 3.99
N LYS A 240 -0.48 -16.09 4.52
CA LYS A 240 0.06 -17.40 4.94
C LYS A 240 0.44 -18.29 3.75
N GLN A 241 -0.34 -18.26 2.67
CA GLN A 241 -0.08 -18.98 1.44
C GLN A 241 1.20 -18.45 0.76
N LEU A 242 1.37 -17.13 0.72
CA LEU A 242 2.56 -16.50 0.17
C LEU A 242 3.82 -16.88 0.95
N ILE A 243 3.76 -16.89 2.28
CA ILE A 243 4.88 -17.32 3.14
C ILE A 243 5.26 -18.78 2.82
N ASP A 244 4.27 -19.67 2.74
CA ASP A 244 4.52 -21.09 2.39
C ASP A 244 5.15 -21.22 0.99
N ALA A 245 4.64 -20.48 0.01
CA ALA A 245 5.16 -20.53 -1.37
C ALA A 245 6.59 -19.98 -1.48
N VAL A 246 6.91 -18.89 -0.79
CA VAL A 246 8.20 -18.18 -0.94
C VAL A 246 9.31 -18.85 -0.13
N ILE A 247 9.07 -19.06 1.17
CA ILE A 247 10.10 -19.54 2.11
C ILE A 247 9.86 -20.96 2.66
N GLY A 248 8.77 -21.64 2.26
CA GLY A 248 8.46 -23.01 2.66
C GLY A 248 8.07 -23.18 4.12
N ARG A 249 7.70 -22.12 4.82
CA ARG A 249 7.29 -22.14 6.24
C ARG A 249 5.78 -21.97 6.38
N GLN A 250 5.18 -22.70 7.30
CA GLN A 250 3.75 -22.57 7.61
C GLN A 250 3.54 -21.75 8.89
N VAL A 251 2.76 -20.68 8.77
CA VAL A 251 2.33 -19.92 9.95
C VAL A 251 1.32 -20.77 10.72
N PRO A 252 1.57 -21.09 11.99
CA PRO A 252 0.66 -21.90 12.80
C PRO A 252 -0.75 -21.31 12.93
N ALA A 253 -1.64 -22.07 13.54
CA ALA A 253 -2.97 -21.58 13.87
C ALA A 253 -2.89 -20.37 14.83
N PRO A 254 -3.93 -19.49 14.82
CA PRO A 254 -3.97 -18.39 15.79
C PRO A 254 -3.74 -18.86 17.24
N PRO A 255 -3.04 -18.08 18.05
CA PRO A 255 -2.70 -16.65 17.86
C PRO A 255 -1.42 -16.37 17.05
N ALA A 256 -0.81 -17.37 16.41
CA ALA A 256 0.42 -17.17 15.64
C ALA A 256 0.20 -16.24 14.42
N ILE A 257 1.18 -15.39 14.19
CA ILE A 257 1.23 -14.38 13.12
C ILE A 257 2.51 -14.57 12.29
N PRO A 258 2.63 -13.95 11.10
CA PRO A 258 3.78 -14.12 10.21
C PRO A 258 5.16 -13.98 10.85
N ILE A 259 5.34 -13.07 11.79
CA ILE A 259 6.61 -12.87 12.48
C ILE A 259 7.06 -14.10 13.30
N ASN A 260 6.14 -14.97 13.73
CA ASN A 260 6.49 -16.22 14.43
C ASN A 260 7.26 -17.22 13.54
N VAL A 261 7.21 -17.03 12.22
CA VAL A 261 8.01 -17.77 11.24
C VAL A 261 9.09 -16.91 10.59
N GLY A 262 9.44 -15.77 11.21
CA GLY A 262 10.49 -14.86 10.76
C GLY A 262 10.12 -13.97 9.57
N ALA A 263 8.86 -13.92 9.15
CA ALA A 263 8.43 -13.18 7.98
C ALA A 263 7.71 -11.86 8.35
N VAL A 264 8.09 -10.77 7.68
CA VAL A 264 7.30 -9.52 7.64
C VAL A 264 6.75 -9.38 6.23
N VAL A 265 5.43 -9.44 6.08
CA VAL A 265 4.78 -9.36 4.77
C VAL A 265 4.19 -7.98 4.56
N GLN A 266 4.50 -7.38 3.41
CA GLN A 266 3.95 -6.09 2.98
C GLN A 266 3.46 -6.18 1.53
N ASN A 267 2.42 -5.43 1.15
CA ASN A 267 1.99 -5.33 -0.24
C ASN A 267 2.95 -4.42 -1.03
N VAL A 268 3.04 -4.61 -2.35
CA VAL A 268 3.93 -3.82 -3.22
C VAL A 268 3.58 -2.33 -3.24
N GLY A 269 2.29 -1.98 -3.20
CA GLY A 269 1.86 -0.58 -3.07
C GLY A 269 2.24 0.02 -1.72
N THR A 270 2.25 -0.80 -0.65
CA THR A 270 2.74 -0.35 0.66
C THR A 270 4.25 -0.07 0.61
N ALA A 271 5.05 -0.87 -0.11
CA ALA A 271 6.47 -0.59 -0.29
C ALA A 271 6.69 0.74 -1.03
N PHE A 272 5.89 1.02 -2.07
CA PHE A 272 5.90 2.31 -2.75
C PHE A 272 5.54 3.47 -1.81
N ALA A 273 4.48 3.33 -1.02
CA ALA A 273 4.08 4.36 -0.04
C ALA A 273 5.15 4.59 1.05
N VAL A 274 5.88 3.56 1.46
CA VAL A 274 7.03 3.69 2.36
C VAL A 274 8.16 4.51 1.72
N TYR A 275 8.44 4.28 0.42
CA TYR A 275 9.37 5.13 -0.32
C TYR A 275 8.92 6.60 -0.30
N GLU A 276 7.68 6.87 -0.66
CA GLU A 276 7.14 8.24 -0.68
C GLU A 276 7.20 8.89 0.71
N ALA A 277 6.81 8.17 1.75
CA ALA A 277 6.84 8.67 3.11
C ALA A 277 8.26 9.00 3.60
N VAL A 278 9.23 8.11 3.33
CA VAL A 278 10.58 8.21 3.87
C VAL A 278 11.45 9.15 3.03
N GLN A 279 11.40 9.04 1.72
CA GLN A 279 12.29 9.76 0.80
C GLN A 279 11.70 11.06 0.26
N LYS A 280 10.36 11.13 0.16
CA LYS A 280 9.66 12.29 -0.42
C LYS A 280 8.88 13.10 0.62
N ASN A 281 8.94 12.69 1.88
CA ASN A 281 8.16 13.29 2.96
C ASN A 281 6.65 13.41 2.61
N LYS A 282 6.17 12.50 1.75
CA LYS A 282 4.78 12.46 1.28
C LYS A 282 3.98 11.45 2.09
N PRO A 283 3.03 11.89 2.93
CA PRO A 283 2.18 10.98 3.70
C PRO A 283 1.24 10.20 2.78
N LEU A 284 0.64 9.13 3.31
CA LEU A 284 -0.29 8.30 2.54
C LEU A 284 -1.66 8.99 2.44
N PHE A 285 -1.94 9.57 1.28
CA PHE A 285 -3.26 10.13 0.92
C PHE A 285 -3.68 9.76 -0.51
N GLU A 286 -2.85 9.03 -1.23
CA GLU A 286 -3.13 8.56 -2.60
C GLU A 286 -3.06 7.04 -2.68
N ARG A 287 -3.87 6.46 -3.55
CA ARG A 287 -3.88 5.02 -3.80
C ARG A 287 -4.18 4.72 -5.27
N ILE A 288 -3.50 3.72 -5.81
CA ILE A 288 -3.84 3.18 -7.14
C ILE A 288 -5.04 2.24 -6.97
N VAL A 289 -6.09 2.45 -7.75
CA VAL A 289 -7.33 1.67 -7.71
C VAL A 289 -7.67 1.18 -9.11
N THR A 290 -8.02 -0.11 -9.24
CA THR A 290 -8.54 -0.67 -10.48
C THR A 290 -10.04 -0.41 -10.57
N VAL A 291 -10.47 0.33 -11.59
CA VAL A 291 -11.88 0.50 -11.93
C VAL A 291 -12.16 -0.23 -13.23
N THR A 292 -12.82 -1.37 -13.18
CA THR A 292 -13.00 -2.27 -14.32
C THR A 292 -14.25 -3.13 -14.15
N GLY A 293 -14.56 -3.93 -15.15
CA GLY A 293 -15.65 -4.92 -15.11
C GLY A 293 -16.41 -4.97 -16.44
N LYS A 294 -17.07 -6.10 -16.69
CA LYS A 294 -17.86 -6.34 -17.92
C LYS A 294 -19.06 -5.39 -18.05
N SER A 295 -19.55 -4.83 -16.95
CA SER A 295 -20.69 -3.91 -16.91
C SER A 295 -20.27 -2.43 -16.84
N VAL A 296 -18.99 -2.13 -16.82
CA VAL A 296 -18.51 -0.74 -16.89
C VAL A 296 -18.82 -0.22 -18.29
N LYS A 297 -19.77 0.74 -18.36
CA LYS A 297 -20.19 1.38 -19.62
C LYS A 297 -19.01 2.21 -20.14
N ASN A 298 -18.53 1.91 -21.34
CA ASN A 298 -17.25 2.40 -21.81
C ASN A 298 -16.19 2.14 -20.72
N PRO A 299 -15.71 0.90 -20.58
CA PRO A 299 -14.36 0.84 -20.17
C PRO A 299 -13.73 1.77 -21.20
N PRO A 300 -13.16 2.93 -20.85
CA PRO A 300 -12.34 3.60 -21.81
C PRO A 300 -11.51 2.50 -22.38
N THR A 301 -11.23 2.51 -23.67
CA THR A 301 -10.32 1.55 -24.26
C THR A 301 -9.07 1.42 -23.38
N SER A 302 -9.08 2.09 -22.30
CA SER A 302 -8.35 2.13 -21.05
C SER A 302 -9.33 2.05 -19.89
N SER A 303 -9.38 0.93 -19.17
CA SER A 303 -9.83 0.96 -17.77
C SER A 303 -8.68 1.57 -16.99
N PRO A 304 -8.73 2.86 -16.59
CA PRO A 304 -7.60 3.46 -15.92
C PRO A 304 -7.41 2.80 -14.57
N VAL A 305 -6.17 2.57 -14.24
CA VAL A 305 -5.77 2.35 -12.85
C VAL A 305 -5.65 3.76 -12.29
N TRP A 306 -6.56 4.12 -11.43
CA TRP A 306 -6.72 5.51 -10.99
C TRP A 306 -5.94 5.76 -9.70
N VAL A 307 -5.33 6.93 -9.61
CA VAL A 307 -4.89 7.49 -8.33
C VAL A 307 -5.96 8.49 -7.90
N PRO A 308 -6.91 8.12 -7.02
CA PRO A 308 -7.73 9.13 -6.37
C PRO A 308 -6.82 9.93 -5.45
N ARG A 309 -6.75 11.20 -5.69
CA ARG A 309 -6.28 12.15 -4.70
C ARG A 309 -7.34 12.33 -3.65
#